data_93c5826434ef630e08cdabf69c002cd2
#
_entry.id   93c5826434ef630e08cdabf69c002cd2
#
_cell.length_a   1.000
_cell.length_b   1.000
_cell.length_c   1.000
_cell.angle_alpha   90.00
_cell.angle_beta   90.00
_cell.angle_gamma   90.00
#
_symmetry.space_group_name_H-M   'P 1'
#
loop_
_entity.id
_entity.type
_entity.pdbx_description
1 polymer ?
#
loop_
_entity_poly.entity_id
_entity_poly.type
_entity_poly.pdbx_seq_one_letter_code
_entity_poly.pdbx_strand_id
1 'polypeptide(L)'
;MRFLGFLLLAFLFLSLSPIGKKRKEFNLTVKVTGIVGTKGTIEVGLFDDPSKYASVGGTCRKIRKKTTGSEVSCTFYNLPEKKYGVCIYHDENN
;
A
#
# COMPACT_ATOMS: atom_id res chain seq x y z
N MET A 1 -15.30 -2.04 19.29
CA MET A 1 -15.12 -1.97 18.03
C MET A 1 -14.42 -3.15 17.51
N ARG A 2 -14.80 -3.65 16.43
CA ARG A 2 -14.20 -4.70 15.97
C ARG A 2 -13.69 -4.47 14.69
N PHE A 3 -12.61 -4.82 14.34
CA PHE A 3 -12.16 -4.56 13.12
C PHE A 3 -11.68 -5.82 12.54
N LEU A 4 -12.08 -6.09 11.33
CA LEU A 4 -11.69 -7.20 10.70
C LEU A 4 -10.84 -6.81 9.66
N GLY A 5 -9.62 -7.04 9.73
CA GLY A 5 -8.70 -6.68 8.71
C GLY A 5 -8.28 -7.92 8.01
N PHE A 6 -8.31 -7.91 6.71
CA PHE A 6 -7.78 -9.00 5.97
C PHE A 6 -6.55 -8.58 5.28
N LEU A 7 -5.58 -9.47 5.22
CA LEU A 7 -4.38 -9.21 4.47
C LEU A 7 -4.63 -9.70 3.09
N LEU A 8 -4.61 -8.82 2.13
CA LEU A 8 -4.86 -9.17 0.76
C LEU A 8 -3.59 -9.26 -0.03
N LEU A 9 -3.61 -10.06 -1.04
CA LEU A 9 -2.49 -10.21 -1.92
C LEU A 9 -2.46 -9.06 -2.88
N ALA A 10 -1.35 -8.48 -3.08
CA ALA A 10 -1.21 -7.35 -3.98
C ALA A 10 -0.14 -7.59 -5.00
N PHE A 11 -0.31 -7.02 -6.17
CA PHE A 11 0.70 -7.04 -7.16
C PHE A 11 1.48 -5.76 -7.11
N LEU A 12 2.77 -5.88 -7.14
CA LEU A 12 3.64 -4.74 -7.11
C LEU A 12 4.09 -4.42 -8.49
N PHE A 13 3.84 -3.21 -8.93
CA PHE A 13 4.37 -2.75 -10.18
C PHE A 13 5.36 -1.66 -9.91
N LEU A 14 6.58 -1.89 -10.30
CA LEU A 14 7.59 -0.91 -10.12
C LEU A 14 7.73 -0.15 -11.40
N SER A 15 7.35 1.09 -11.39
CA SER A 15 7.48 1.93 -12.53
C SER A 15 8.74 2.72 -12.41
N LEU A 16 9.69 2.50 -13.27
CA LEU A 16 10.93 3.22 -13.22
C LEU A 16 10.80 4.52 -13.96
N SER A 17 10.71 5.59 -13.24
CA SER A 17 10.67 6.89 -13.84
C SER A 17 11.65 7.73 -13.12
N PRO A 18 12.85 7.83 -13.55
CA PRO A 18 13.85 8.60 -12.84
C PRO A 18 13.48 10.04 -12.85
N ILE A 19 13.38 10.64 -11.70
CA ILE A 19 13.09 12.02 -11.57
C ILE A 19 14.28 12.71 -11.06
N GLY A 20 14.75 13.68 -11.64
CA GLY A 20 15.89 14.43 -11.20
C GLY A 20 17.16 13.73 -11.53
N LYS A 21 18.22 14.40 -11.34
CA LYS A 21 19.46 13.88 -11.67
C LYS A 21 20.22 13.34 -10.59
N LYS A 22 19.97 13.76 -9.39
CA LYS A 22 20.83 13.43 -8.32
C LYS A 22 20.49 12.17 -7.62
N ARG A 23 19.25 11.83 -7.51
CA ARG A 23 18.96 10.61 -6.81
C ARG A 23 17.91 9.89 -7.57
N LYS A 24 17.89 8.61 -7.46
CA LYS A 24 16.90 7.80 -8.11
C LYS A 24 15.71 7.70 -7.22
N GLU A 25 14.58 8.05 -7.76
CA GLU A 25 13.33 7.93 -7.07
C GLU A 25 12.37 7.17 -7.95
N PHE A 26 11.49 6.42 -7.37
CA PHE A 26 10.57 5.58 -8.10
C PHE A 26 9.17 5.82 -7.65
N ASN A 27 8.22 5.49 -8.50
CA ASN A 27 6.83 5.47 -8.10
C ASN A 27 6.42 4.02 -8.00
N LEU A 28 5.70 3.68 -6.96
CA LEU A 28 5.23 2.33 -6.75
C LEU A 28 3.73 2.33 -6.77
N THR A 29 3.15 1.58 -7.68
CA THR A 29 1.71 1.45 -7.74
C THR A 29 1.32 0.09 -7.19
N VAL A 30 0.40 0.11 -6.24
CA VAL A 30 -0.12 -1.10 -5.64
C VAL A 30 -1.56 -1.24 -6.09
N LYS A 31 -1.87 -2.33 -6.78
CA LYS A 31 -3.20 -2.57 -7.25
C LYS A 31 -3.78 -3.70 -6.43
N VAL A 32 -4.85 -3.44 -5.73
CA VAL A 32 -5.50 -4.43 -4.88
C VAL A 32 -6.72 -4.93 -5.62
N THR A 33 -6.80 -6.23 -5.81
CA THR A 33 -7.92 -6.82 -6.53
C THR A 33 -8.61 -7.83 -5.64
N GLY A 34 -9.75 -8.27 -6.05
CA GLY A 34 -10.47 -9.29 -5.31
C GLY A 34 -11.16 -8.76 -4.07
N ILE A 35 -11.44 -7.47 -4.03
CA ILE A 35 -12.11 -6.88 -2.89
C ILE A 35 -13.59 -7.27 -2.98
N VAL A 36 -14.12 -7.71 -1.86
CA VAL A 36 -15.51 -8.09 -1.83
C VAL A 36 -16.29 -6.99 -1.14
N GLY A 37 -17.29 -6.48 -1.82
CA GLY A 37 -18.14 -5.44 -1.28
C GLY A 37 -17.58 -4.07 -1.52
N THR A 38 -18.37 -3.07 -1.19
CA THR A 38 -17.96 -1.70 -1.40
C THR A 38 -17.93 -0.92 -0.10
N LYS A 39 -17.96 -1.62 1.02
CA LYS A 39 -17.93 -0.94 2.27
C LYS A 39 -16.53 -0.81 2.77
N GLY A 40 -16.29 0.26 3.45
CA GLY A 40 -15.06 0.42 4.20
C GLY A 40 -13.93 1.04 3.44
N THR A 41 -12.76 0.80 3.92
CA THR A 41 -11.55 1.45 3.45
C THR A 41 -10.44 0.44 3.28
N ILE A 42 -9.66 0.62 2.26
CA ILE A 42 -8.45 -0.18 2.07
C ILE A 42 -7.28 0.66 2.56
N GLU A 43 -6.45 0.07 3.37
CA GLU A 43 -5.25 0.75 3.82
C GLU A 43 -4.04 0.00 3.28
N VAL A 44 -3.17 0.71 2.59
CA VAL A 44 -1.96 0.14 2.02
C VAL A 44 -0.78 0.76 2.73
N GLY A 45 0.01 -0.05 3.38
CA GLY A 45 1.16 0.44 4.12
C GLY A 45 2.46 -0.05 3.53
N LEU A 46 3.46 0.80 3.48
CA LEU A 46 4.78 0.44 3.06
C LEU A 46 5.70 0.37 4.26
N PHE A 47 6.57 -0.61 4.24
CA PHE A 47 7.58 -0.77 5.27
C PHE A 47 8.92 -0.81 4.59
N ASP A 48 9.88 -0.11 5.11
CA ASP A 48 11.24 -0.12 4.57
C ASP A 48 12.25 -0.73 5.54
N ASP A 49 11.77 -1.29 6.63
CA ASP A 49 12.62 -1.89 7.63
C ASP A 49 12.05 -3.29 7.92
N PRO A 50 12.78 -4.34 7.62
CA PRO A 50 12.25 -5.68 7.83
C PRO A 50 11.84 -5.97 9.27
N SER A 51 12.49 -5.34 10.22
CA SER A 51 12.17 -5.58 11.61
C SER A 51 10.85 -4.96 12.01
N LYS A 52 10.32 -4.07 11.19
CA LYS A 52 9.06 -3.42 11.49
C LYS A 52 7.93 -3.87 10.59
N TYR A 53 8.19 -4.84 9.73
CA TYR A 53 7.20 -5.25 8.77
C TYR A 53 5.95 -5.75 9.45
N ALA A 54 4.81 -5.26 9.02
CA ALA A 54 3.49 -5.61 9.52
C ALA A 54 3.27 -5.26 10.98
N SER A 55 4.14 -4.45 11.58
CA SER A 55 3.93 -4.04 12.94
C SER A 55 3.12 -2.77 12.99
N VAL A 56 2.43 -2.57 14.07
CA VAL A 56 1.62 -1.37 14.24
C VAL A 56 2.53 -0.18 14.34
N GLY A 57 2.27 0.81 13.52
CA GLY A 57 3.08 2.02 13.54
C GLY A 57 4.43 1.90 12.87
N GLY A 58 4.67 0.79 12.19
CA GLY A 58 5.97 0.59 11.55
C GLY A 58 6.07 1.04 10.12
N THR A 59 4.99 1.56 9.54
CA THR A 59 5.01 1.96 8.14
C THR A 59 5.81 3.23 7.93
N CYS A 60 6.49 3.32 6.81
CA CYS A 60 7.16 4.55 6.43
C CYS A 60 6.22 5.43 5.60
N ARG A 61 5.25 4.82 4.91
CA ARG A 61 4.24 5.54 4.17
C ARG A 61 2.96 4.74 4.18
N LYS A 62 1.85 5.41 4.05
CA LYS A 62 0.57 4.75 4.12
C LYS A 62 -0.47 5.50 3.31
N ILE A 63 -1.35 4.80 2.63
CA ILE A 63 -2.45 5.40 1.89
C ILE A 63 -3.73 4.69 2.28
N ARG A 64 -4.78 5.46 2.52
CA ARG A 64 -6.09 4.89 2.78
C ARG A 64 -7.01 5.34 1.66
N LYS A 65 -7.81 4.42 1.15
CA LYS A 65 -8.76 4.74 0.10
C LYS A 65 -10.06 4.01 0.34
N LYS A 66 -11.16 4.68 0.05
CA LYS A 66 -12.44 4.05 0.18
C LYS A 66 -12.59 2.99 -0.87
N THR A 67 -13.23 1.90 -0.53
CA THR A 67 -13.49 0.86 -1.52
C THR A 67 -14.61 1.31 -2.41
N THR A 68 -14.40 1.20 -3.69
CA THR A 68 -15.41 1.60 -4.65
C THR A 68 -15.77 0.47 -5.59
N GLY A 69 -15.22 -0.68 -5.40
CA GLY A 69 -15.49 -1.82 -6.27
C GLY A 69 -14.53 -2.91 -5.93
N SER A 70 -14.28 -3.80 -6.86
CA SER A 70 -13.43 -4.95 -6.59
C SER A 70 -11.95 -4.62 -6.72
N GLU A 71 -11.63 -3.40 -7.07
CA GLU A 71 -10.25 -3.04 -7.34
C GLU A 71 -9.93 -1.64 -6.85
N VAL A 72 -8.81 -1.47 -6.22
CA VAL A 72 -8.35 -0.17 -5.75
C VAL A 72 -6.88 -0.06 -6.09
N SER A 73 -6.47 1.08 -6.63
CA SER A 73 -5.07 1.32 -6.93
C SER A 73 -4.55 2.49 -6.13
N CYS A 74 -3.35 2.37 -5.62
CA CYS A 74 -2.68 3.44 -4.90
C CYS A 74 -1.30 3.62 -5.45
N THR A 75 -0.82 4.83 -5.53
CA THR A 75 0.53 5.08 -5.99
C THR A 75 1.29 5.87 -4.95
N PHE A 76 2.46 5.37 -4.61
CA PHE A 76 3.38 6.07 -3.74
C PHE A 76 4.41 6.72 -4.64
N TYR A 77 4.56 8.02 -4.51
CA TYR A 77 5.44 8.76 -5.41
C TYR A 77 6.77 9.08 -4.75
N ASN A 78 7.76 9.19 -5.55
CA ASN A 78 9.08 9.67 -5.13
C ASN A 78 9.68 8.84 -4.00
N LEU A 79 9.70 7.56 -4.18
CA LEU A 79 10.28 6.67 -3.19
C LEU A 79 11.76 6.50 -3.45
N PRO A 80 12.60 6.60 -2.42
CA PRO A 80 14.01 6.30 -2.62
C PRO A 80 14.19 4.84 -3.00
N GLU A 81 15.28 4.55 -3.62
CA GLU A 81 15.57 3.19 -4.04
C GLU A 81 15.92 2.35 -2.82
N LYS A 82 15.05 1.43 -2.45
CA LYS A 82 15.22 0.56 -1.31
C LYS A 82 14.35 -0.64 -1.50
N LYS A 83 14.43 -1.56 -0.58
CA LYS A 83 13.49 -2.68 -0.56
C LYS A 83 12.31 -2.27 0.28
N TYR A 84 11.13 -2.61 -0.17
CA TYR A 84 9.91 -2.27 0.54
C TYR A 84 9.04 -3.50 0.70
N GLY A 85 8.35 -3.54 1.82
CA GLY A 85 7.30 -4.53 2.03
C GLY A 85 5.96 -3.83 1.97
N VAL A 86 4.92 -4.51 1.60
CA VAL A 86 3.59 -3.95 1.49
C VAL A 86 2.63 -4.77 2.31
N CYS A 87 1.82 -4.09 3.12
CA CYS A 87 0.74 -4.73 3.83
C CYS A 87 -0.55 -4.04 3.46
N ILE A 88 -1.61 -4.80 3.27
CA ILE A 88 -2.88 -4.27 2.87
C ILE A 88 -3.95 -4.76 3.80
N TYR A 89 -4.77 -3.85 4.28
CA TYR A 89 -5.87 -4.19 5.15
C TYR A 89 -7.16 -3.65 4.57
N HIS A 90 -8.20 -4.43 4.71
CA HIS A 90 -9.52 -3.98 4.32
C HIS A 90 -10.34 -3.83 5.61
N ASP A 91 -10.64 -2.60 5.97
CA ASP A 91 -11.39 -2.29 7.16
C ASP A 91 -12.83 -2.05 6.74
N GLU A 92 -13.68 -3.02 6.97
CA GLU A 92 -15.05 -2.95 6.52
C GLU A 92 -15.94 -2.13 7.41
N ASN A 93 -15.48 -1.80 8.57
CA ASN A 93 -16.28 -1.03 9.48
C ASN A 93 -16.09 0.45 9.35
N ASN A 94 -15.32 0.87 8.44
CA ASN A 94 -15.07 2.29 8.37
C ASN A 94 -15.15 2.80 6.95
#